data_a21a48636b2e4d7dff141c82a9b92241
#
_entry.id   a21a48636b2e4d7dff141c82a9b92241
#
_cell.length_a   1.000
_cell.length_b   1.000
_cell.length_c   1.000
_cell.angle_alpha   90.00
_cell.angle_beta   90.00
_cell.angle_gamma   90.00
#
_symmetry.space_group_name_H-M   'P 1'
#
loop_
_entity.id
_entity.type
_entity.pdbx_description
1 polymer ?
#
loop_
_entity_poly.entity_id
_entity_poly.type
_entity_poly.pdbx_seq_one_letter_code
_entity_poly.pdbx_strand_id
1 'polypeptide(L)'
;MENRYPLLAGRRILRKESLWDIRDYAYGGWQLYYMDYTDGLLKGCAIKAQSGVLTIGKGMLKFHGFIYLMQEEERVPYRPADGWQSLKAEFTEDESSLDDKVYQGRFFLDNETGLKENQMEMCRFYLREGSVLRDSYKDFADMATEYDMLYLCNAAVAGIGEGRFHPGILKQFAKELGVQKGKEGADIALCYEIWNRDGEIQMALLRAWLEGKGISWGTDRMGKEEVFCCMEEVLRKGNVGGSRKRSEKVIYVE
;
A
#
# COMPACT_ATOMS: atom_id res chain seq x y z
N MET A 1 -26.36 25.46 3.62
CA MET A 1 -25.08 25.12 2.94
C MET A 1 -24.89 26.07 1.78
N GLU A 2 -23.78 26.78 1.69
CA GLU A 2 -23.47 27.70 0.58
C GLU A 2 -22.14 27.30 -0.02
N ASN A 3 -22.09 27.08 -1.33
CA ASN A 3 -20.86 26.81 -2.08
C ASN A 3 -20.72 27.90 -3.14
N ARG A 4 -19.53 28.50 -3.24
CA ARG A 4 -19.23 29.53 -4.21
C ARG A 4 -18.38 28.97 -5.33
N TYR A 5 -18.83 29.14 -6.56
CA TYR A 5 -18.10 28.77 -7.75
C TYR A 5 -17.65 30.03 -8.51
N PRO A 6 -16.35 30.38 -8.46
CA PRO A 6 -15.87 31.59 -9.10
C PRO A 6 -16.01 31.54 -10.64
N LEU A 7 -16.65 32.54 -11.22
CA LEU A 7 -16.74 32.69 -12.67
C LEU A 7 -15.56 33.51 -13.18
N LEU A 8 -14.51 32.81 -13.61
CA LEU A 8 -13.30 33.43 -14.17
C LEU A 8 -13.54 33.76 -15.66
N ALA A 9 -13.87 35.02 -15.98
CA ALA A 9 -14.10 35.47 -17.33
C ALA A 9 -13.34 36.76 -17.59
N GLY A 10 -13.06 37.10 -18.85
CA GLY A 10 -12.42 38.32 -19.23
C GLY A 10 -13.16 39.57 -18.68
N ARG A 11 -12.43 40.58 -18.25
CA ARG A 11 -12.92 41.84 -17.65
C ARG A 11 -13.59 41.69 -16.27
N ARG A 12 -13.44 40.53 -15.58
CA ARG A 12 -13.84 40.37 -14.18
C ARG A 12 -12.65 40.55 -13.25
N ILE A 13 -12.91 41.10 -12.06
CA ILE A 13 -11.85 41.30 -11.05
C ILE A 13 -11.66 39.97 -10.36
N LEU A 14 -10.42 39.44 -10.39
CA LEU A 14 -10.02 38.28 -9.58
C LEU A 14 -9.84 38.79 -8.13
N ARG A 15 -10.66 38.26 -7.24
CA ARG A 15 -10.58 38.54 -5.80
C ARG A 15 -9.85 37.42 -5.10
N LYS A 16 -9.14 37.69 -4.00
CA LYS A 16 -8.46 36.68 -3.20
C LYS A 16 -9.42 35.63 -2.67
N GLU A 17 -10.65 36.04 -2.33
CA GLU A 17 -11.70 35.14 -1.86
C GLU A 17 -12.06 34.09 -2.93
N SER A 18 -12.07 34.46 -4.19
CA SER A 18 -12.29 33.51 -5.31
C SER A 18 -11.18 32.47 -5.44
N LEU A 19 -9.95 32.84 -5.14
CA LEU A 19 -8.81 31.90 -5.10
C LEU A 19 -8.93 30.95 -3.89
N TRP A 20 -9.36 31.48 -2.73
CA TRP A 20 -9.61 30.66 -1.56
C TRP A 20 -10.74 29.66 -1.81
N ASP A 21 -11.86 30.09 -2.40
CA ASP A 21 -12.96 29.19 -2.74
C ASP A 21 -12.51 28.03 -3.64
N ILE A 22 -11.64 28.29 -4.64
CA ILE A 22 -11.09 27.24 -5.52
C ILE A 22 -10.18 26.30 -4.72
N ARG A 23 -9.25 26.85 -3.94
CA ARG A 23 -8.32 26.07 -3.10
C ARG A 23 -9.10 25.18 -2.14
N ASP A 24 -10.00 25.78 -1.36
CA ASP A 24 -10.72 25.08 -0.29
C ASP A 24 -11.66 24.01 -0.84
N TYR A 25 -12.28 24.25 -2.00
CA TYR A 25 -13.07 23.25 -2.68
C TYR A 25 -12.23 22.07 -3.17
N ALA A 26 -11.07 22.35 -3.78
CA ALA A 26 -10.19 21.29 -4.28
C ALA A 26 -9.58 20.45 -3.12
N TYR A 27 -8.96 21.09 -2.14
CA TYR A 27 -8.36 20.41 -1.00
C TYR A 27 -9.40 19.76 -0.10
N GLY A 28 -10.46 20.47 0.24
CA GLY A 28 -11.53 19.96 1.09
C GLY A 28 -12.23 18.74 0.51
N GLY A 29 -12.45 18.71 -0.82
CA GLY A 29 -13.02 17.56 -1.50
C GLY A 29 -12.17 16.29 -1.32
N TRP A 30 -10.87 16.38 -1.52
CA TRP A 30 -9.96 15.24 -1.32
C TRP A 30 -9.84 14.84 0.15
N GLN A 31 -9.76 15.80 1.07
CA GLN A 31 -9.71 15.53 2.51
C GLN A 31 -10.97 14.81 2.99
N LEU A 32 -12.16 15.24 2.54
CA LEU A 32 -13.42 14.57 2.86
C LEU A 32 -13.50 13.18 2.26
N TYR A 33 -13.05 12.99 1.02
CA TYR A 33 -13.08 11.69 0.36
C TYR A 33 -12.24 10.64 1.09
N TYR A 34 -11.08 11.06 1.63
CA TYR A 34 -10.15 10.18 2.32
C TYR A 34 -10.16 10.34 3.84
N MET A 35 -11.17 11.00 4.43
CA MET A 35 -11.17 11.29 5.86
C MET A 35 -11.07 10.02 6.73
N ASP A 36 -11.78 8.96 6.34
CA ASP A 36 -11.84 7.69 7.08
C ASP A 36 -10.68 6.74 6.78
N TYR A 37 -9.79 7.12 5.89
CA TYR A 37 -8.61 6.32 5.56
C TYR A 37 -7.49 6.54 6.58
N THR A 38 -6.77 5.47 6.89
CA THR A 38 -5.53 5.56 7.68
C THR A 38 -4.44 6.31 6.91
N ASP A 39 -3.37 6.68 7.60
CA ASP A 39 -2.17 7.17 6.94
C ASP A 39 -1.55 6.09 6.05
N GLY A 40 -0.93 6.51 4.94
CA GLY A 40 -0.32 5.61 3.97
C GLY A 40 -0.47 6.04 2.52
N LEU A 41 -0.03 5.16 1.63
CA LEU A 41 -0.20 5.29 0.19
C LEU A 41 -1.67 5.24 -0.19
N LEU A 42 -2.17 6.30 -0.81
CA LEU A 42 -3.53 6.38 -1.36
C LEU A 42 -3.59 5.84 -2.79
N LYS A 43 -2.70 6.35 -3.66
CA LYS A 43 -2.66 5.98 -5.08
C LYS A 43 -1.27 6.25 -5.69
N GLY A 44 -0.88 5.46 -6.67
CA GLY A 44 0.39 5.65 -7.40
C GLY A 44 1.61 5.21 -6.60
N CYS A 45 2.68 6.00 -6.63
CA CYS A 45 3.96 5.73 -5.98
C CYS A 45 4.54 4.34 -6.30
N ALA A 46 4.36 3.86 -7.54
CA ALA A 46 4.92 2.59 -7.96
C ALA A 46 6.44 2.62 -7.82
N ILE A 47 7.00 1.61 -7.16
CA ILE A 47 8.44 1.51 -6.91
C ILE A 47 9.04 0.57 -7.93
N LYS A 48 10.10 1.03 -8.60
CA LYS A 48 10.90 0.23 -9.54
C LYS A 48 12.35 0.22 -9.11
N ALA A 49 12.98 -0.94 -9.22
CA ALA A 49 14.40 -1.13 -8.91
C ALA A 49 15.19 -1.34 -10.19
N GLN A 50 16.05 -0.39 -10.56
CA GLN A 50 16.87 -0.51 -11.75
C GLN A 50 18.23 0.15 -11.53
N SER A 51 19.30 -0.54 -11.91
CA SER A 51 20.66 -0.01 -11.97
C SER A 51 21.12 0.69 -10.67
N GLY A 52 20.78 0.13 -9.49
CA GLY A 52 21.18 0.70 -8.21
C GLY A 52 20.35 1.92 -7.75
N VAL A 53 19.20 2.14 -8.39
CA VAL A 53 18.30 3.25 -8.06
C VAL A 53 16.86 2.72 -7.90
N LEU A 54 16.21 3.09 -6.80
CA LEU A 54 14.77 2.99 -6.64
C LEU A 54 14.12 4.23 -7.26
N THR A 55 13.22 4.03 -8.19
CA THR A 55 12.40 5.11 -8.76
C THR A 55 10.98 4.99 -8.19
N ILE A 56 10.53 6.03 -7.52
CA ILE A 56 9.18 6.14 -6.96
C ILE A 56 8.36 6.99 -7.91
N GLY A 57 7.33 6.42 -8.51
CA GLY A 57 6.48 7.12 -9.48
C GLY A 57 5.54 8.11 -8.81
N LYS A 58 4.87 8.94 -9.61
CA LYS A 58 3.86 9.92 -9.17
C LYS A 58 2.77 9.26 -8.32
N GLY A 59 2.23 10.00 -7.35
CA GLY A 59 1.17 9.46 -6.51
C GLY A 59 0.68 10.38 -5.42
N MET A 60 -0.11 9.82 -4.53
CA MET A 60 -0.66 10.51 -3.36
C MET A 60 -0.43 9.70 -2.10
N LEU A 61 0.01 10.37 -1.05
CA LEU A 61 0.20 9.83 0.29
C LEU A 61 -0.67 10.63 1.26
N LYS A 62 -1.25 9.95 2.26
CA LYS A 62 -1.92 10.61 3.39
C LYS A 62 -1.04 10.47 4.61
N PHE A 63 -0.82 11.57 5.32
CA PHE A 63 -0.10 11.55 6.58
C PHE A 63 -0.63 12.65 7.52
N HIS A 64 -0.98 12.27 8.74
CA HIS A 64 -1.59 13.15 9.76
C HIS A 64 -2.74 14.00 9.21
N GLY A 65 -3.61 13.38 8.41
CA GLY A 65 -4.78 14.05 7.82
C GLY A 65 -4.48 14.91 6.60
N PHE A 66 -3.21 15.18 6.26
CA PHE A 66 -2.83 15.92 5.06
C PHE A 66 -2.57 14.97 3.88
N ILE A 67 -2.94 15.40 2.67
CA ILE A 67 -2.71 14.64 1.44
C ILE A 67 -1.55 15.28 0.67
N TYR A 68 -0.45 14.53 0.60
CA TYR A 68 0.75 14.87 -0.15
C TYR A 68 0.60 14.42 -1.59
N LEU A 69 0.69 15.34 -2.54
CA LEU A 69 0.63 15.07 -3.96
C LEU A 69 2.04 15.11 -4.55
N MET A 70 2.54 13.94 -4.97
CA MET A 70 3.80 13.81 -5.68
C MET A 70 3.57 13.88 -7.19
N GLN A 71 3.94 15.00 -7.80
CA GLN A 71 3.71 15.29 -9.21
C GLN A 71 4.83 14.80 -10.12
N GLU A 72 6.00 14.53 -9.56
CA GLU A 72 7.20 14.07 -10.27
C GLU A 72 7.71 12.77 -9.66
N GLU A 73 8.54 12.06 -10.42
CA GLU A 73 9.21 10.86 -9.93
C GLU A 73 10.36 11.24 -9.00
N GLU A 74 10.53 10.49 -7.92
CA GLU A 74 11.68 10.61 -7.05
C GLU A 74 12.61 9.41 -7.18
N ARG A 75 13.90 9.64 -6.97
CA ARG A 75 14.95 8.65 -7.16
C ARG A 75 15.81 8.53 -5.92
N VAL A 76 15.89 7.32 -5.39
CA VAL A 76 16.68 7.00 -4.20
C VAL A 76 17.73 5.95 -4.58
N PRO A 77 19.03 6.29 -4.52
CA PRO A 77 20.09 5.32 -4.79
C PRO A 77 20.14 4.26 -3.69
N TYR A 78 20.42 3.01 -4.07
CA TYR A 78 20.64 1.91 -3.13
C TYR A 78 21.91 1.14 -3.45
N ARG A 79 22.45 0.47 -2.44
CA ARG A 79 23.59 -0.42 -2.55
C ARG A 79 23.34 -1.64 -1.67
N PRO A 80 24.00 -2.78 -1.94
CA PRO A 80 24.00 -3.90 -1.01
C PRO A 80 24.45 -3.44 0.38
N ALA A 81 23.77 -3.95 1.39
CA ALA A 81 24.09 -3.75 2.80
C ALA A 81 23.99 -5.09 3.52
N ASP A 82 24.71 -5.23 4.63
CA ASP A 82 24.64 -6.43 5.45
C ASP A 82 23.42 -6.34 6.39
N GLY A 83 22.24 -6.43 5.82
CA GLY A 83 20.98 -6.31 6.54
C GLY A 83 19.81 -5.82 5.70
N TRP A 84 18.68 -5.71 6.37
CA TRP A 84 17.47 -5.11 5.80
C TRP A 84 17.66 -3.61 5.59
N GLN A 85 17.19 -3.14 4.44
CA GLN A 85 17.04 -1.73 4.12
C GLN A 85 15.56 -1.41 3.92
N SER A 86 15.09 -0.31 4.48
CA SER A 86 13.71 0.16 4.35
C SER A 86 13.67 1.47 3.58
N LEU A 87 12.89 1.52 2.49
CA LEU A 87 12.53 2.77 1.84
C LEU A 87 11.42 3.42 2.66
N LYS A 88 11.70 4.58 3.20
CA LYS A 88 10.78 5.35 4.04
C LYS A 88 10.39 6.66 3.38
N ALA A 89 9.15 7.09 3.61
CA ALA A 89 8.73 8.45 3.41
C ALA A 89 8.75 9.18 4.76
N GLU A 90 9.37 10.35 4.82
CA GLU A 90 9.42 11.22 6.00
C GLU A 90 8.71 12.53 5.70
N PHE A 91 7.92 12.99 6.65
CA PHE A 91 7.06 14.16 6.51
C PHE A 91 7.45 15.23 7.51
N THR A 92 7.49 16.47 7.03
CA THR A 92 7.77 17.64 7.85
C THR A 92 6.83 18.78 7.49
N GLU A 93 6.51 19.59 8.49
CA GLU A 93 5.76 20.83 8.32
C GLU A 93 6.66 22.01 8.63
N ASP A 94 6.65 23.01 7.78
CA ASP A 94 7.37 24.27 7.98
C ASP A 94 6.38 25.44 7.99
N GLU A 95 6.30 26.13 9.12
CA GLU A 95 5.48 27.32 9.34
C GLU A 95 6.33 28.58 9.47
N SER A 96 7.58 28.55 9.03
CA SER A 96 8.49 29.70 9.12
C SER A 96 8.12 30.86 8.19
N SER A 97 7.34 30.59 7.12
CA SER A 97 6.81 31.62 6.22
C SER A 97 5.54 32.25 6.79
N LEU A 98 5.42 33.57 6.64
CA LEU A 98 4.19 34.29 6.98
C LEU A 98 3.06 34.09 5.95
N ASP A 99 3.42 33.67 4.73
CA ASP A 99 2.49 33.59 3.61
C ASP A 99 2.07 32.15 3.31
N ASP A 100 2.91 31.15 3.65
CA ASP A 100 2.70 29.74 3.30
C ASP A 100 3.02 28.80 4.46
N LYS A 101 2.16 27.82 4.67
CA LYS A 101 2.48 26.62 5.43
C LYS A 101 2.96 25.55 4.46
N VAL A 102 4.21 25.09 4.61
CA VAL A 102 4.83 24.16 3.68
C VAL A 102 4.81 22.74 4.25
N TYR A 103 4.17 21.83 3.55
CA TYR A 103 4.16 20.39 3.84
C TYR A 103 5.16 19.70 2.92
N GLN A 104 6.20 19.12 3.50
CA GLN A 104 7.25 18.45 2.75
C GLN A 104 7.24 16.96 3.02
N GLY A 105 7.39 16.17 1.95
CA GLY A 105 7.66 14.75 2.01
C GLY A 105 8.95 14.45 1.28
N ARG A 106 9.75 13.52 1.80
CA ARG A 106 10.94 13.01 1.12
C ARG A 106 11.06 11.52 1.27
N PHE A 107 11.65 10.85 0.27
CA PHE A 107 11.98 9.44 0.36
C PHE A 107 13.47 9.26 0.66
N PHE A 108 13.78 8.27 1.48
CA PHE A 108 15.16 7.90 1.79
C PHE A 108 15.25 6.43 2.17
N LEU A 109 16.44 5.86 2.06
CA LEU A 109 16.75 4.53 2.55
C LEU A 109 17.32 4.60 3.97
N ASP A 110 16.85 3.68 4.79
CA ASP A 110 17.32 3.49 6.16
C ASP A 110 17.72 2.02 6.34
N ASN A 111 18.83 1.78 7.04
CA ASN A 111 19.26 0.43 7.43
C ASN A 111 18.50 -0.11 8.65
N GLU A 112 17.69 0.73 9.28
CA GLU A 112 16.79 0.35 10.35
C GLU A 112 15.35 0.24 9.84
N THR A 113 14.66 -0.83 10.23
CA THR A 113 13.23 -1.02 9.88
C THR A 113 12.28 -0.29 10.83
N GLY A 114 12.76 0.16 11.99
CA GLY A 114 11.97 0.97 12.93
C GLY A 114 11.51 2.30 12.32
N LEU A 115 10.29 2.74 12.63
CA LEU A 115 9.69 3.98 12.14
C LEU A 115 9.68 5.03 13.26
N LYS A 116 9.98 6.28 12.90
CA LYS A 116 9.71 7.45 13.73
C LYS A 116 8.26 7.91 13.53
N GLU A 117 7.77 8.77 14.43
CA GLU A 117 6.40 9.28 14.38
C GLU A 117 6.04 9.97 13.06
N ASN A 118 7.02 10.61 12.40
CA ASN A 118 6.84 11.32 11.15
C ASN A 118 7.23 10.51 9.91
N GLN A 119 7.30 9.18 10.03
CA GLN A 119 7.75 8.30 8.95
C GLN A 119 6.73 7.21 8.63
N MET A 120 6.74 6.75 7.38
CA MET A 120 6.06 5.54 6.95
C MET A 120 6.95 4.69 6.05
N GLU A 121 6.77 3.37 6.11
CA GLU A 121 7.48 2.43 5.26
C GLU A 121 6.77 2.28 3.92
N MET A 122 7.54 2.38 2.84
CA MET A 122 7.05 2.17 1.47
C MET A 122 7.36 0.76 0.95
N CYS A 123 8.53 0.25 1.26
CA CYS A 123 8.95 -1.14 1.04
C CYS A 123 10.23 -1.41 1.82
N ARG A 124 10.62 -2.68 1.91
CA ARG A 124 11.93 -3.08 2.42
C ARG A 124 12.55 -4.14 1.52
N PHE A 125 13.84 -4.36 1.65
CA PHE A 125 14.57 -5.41 0.95
C PHE A 125 15.86 -5.75 1.67
N TYR A 126 16.35 -6.97 1.45
CA TYR A 126 17.69 -7.40 1.83
C TYR A 126 18.45 -7.74 0.56
N LEU A 127 19.38 -6.86 0.13
CA LEU A 127 20.14 -7.06 -1.09
C LEU A 127 21.52 -7.62 -0.76
N ARG A 128 21.79 -8.82 -1.24
CA ARG A 128 23.11 -9.47 -1.09
C ARG A 128 24.12 -8.86 -2.05
N GLU A 129 25.38 -8.88 -1.64
CA GLU A 129 26.47 -8.41 -2.49
C GLU A 129 26.54 -9.22 -3.81
N GLY A 130 26.71 -8.53 -4.93
CA GLY A 130 26.74 -9.13 -6.26
C GLY A 130 25.36 -9.50 -6.84
N SER A 131 24.28 -9.35 -6.07
CA SER A 131 22.91 -9.61 -6.54
C SER A 131 22.26 -8.37 -7.16
N VAL A 132 21.17 -8.60 -7.91
CA VAL A 132 20.32 -7.54 -8.49
C VAL A 132 18.99 -7.52 -7.76
N LEU A 133 18.60 -6.36 -7.24
CA LEU A 133 17.30 -6.17 -6.62
C LEU A 133 16.19 -6.27 -7.68
N ARG A 134 15.21 -7.16 -7.43
CA ARG A 134 14.06 -7.40 -8.30
C ARG A 134 12.81 -6.68 -7.78
N ASP A 135 12.04 -6.13 -8.70
CA ASP A 135 10.71 -5.54 -8.48
C ASP A 135 9.60 -6.32 -9.19
N SER A 136 9.94 -7.47 -9.76
CA SER A 136 9.03 -8.40 -10.46
C SER A 136 9.01 -9.74 -9.75
N TYR A 137 7.84 -10.33 -9.64
CA TYR A 137 7.59 -11.55 -8.88
C TYR A 137 7.18 -12.69 -9.79
N LYS A 138 7.70 -13.89 -9.54
CA LYS A 138 7.36 -15.12 -10.29
C LYS A 138 5.95 -15.57 -9.95
N ASP A 139 5.65 -15.62 -8.67
CA ASP A 139 4.39 -16.05 -8.08
C ASP A 139 4.13 -15.32 -6.76
N PHE A 140 3.03 -15.66 -6.10
CA PHE A 140 2.64 -15.04 -4.83
C PHE A 140 3.64 -15.37 -3.71
N ALA A 141 4.13 -16.61 -3.64
CA ALA A 141 5.11 -17.03 -2.64
C ALA A 141 6.44 -16.28 -2.80
N ASP A 142 6.85 -15.99 -4.05
CA ASP A 142 8.05 -15.21 -4.35
C ASP A 142 8.00 -13.79 -3.76
N MET A 143 6.80 -13.24 -3.51
CA MET A 143 6.63 -11.92 -2.90
C MET A 143 7.05 -11.85 -1.42
N ALA A 144 7.19 -13.00 -0.75
CA ALA A 144 7.71 -13.12 0.61
C ALA A 144 9.17 -13.58 0.65
N THR A 145 9.87 -13.61 -0.48
CA THR A 145 11.29 -13.97 -0.54
C THR A 145 12.11 -12.97 0.26
N GLU A 146 12.97 -13.47 1.13
CA GLU A 146 13.78 -12.65 2.05
C GLU A 146 14.82 -11.80 1.32
N TYR A 147 15.44 -12.35 0.25
CA TYR A 147 16.60 -11.74 -0.40
C TYR A 147 16.33 -11.27 -1.82
N ASP A 148 17.02 -10.20 -2.18
CA ASP A 148 17.16 -9.67 -3.54
C ASP A 148 15.82 -9.28 -4.19
N MET A 149 14.82 -8.94 -3.38
CA MET A 149 13.48 -8.58 -3.84
C MET A 149 12.87 -7.43 -3.02
N LEU A 150 12.04 -6.62 -3.67
CA LEU A 150 11.23 -5.62 -2.97
C LEU A 150 10.11 -6.32 -2.17
N TYR A 151 10.18 -6.24 -0.86
CA TYR A 151 9.15 -6.75 0.06
C TYR A 151 8.12 -5.66 0.35
N LEU A 152 6.88 -5.90 -0.06
CA LEU A 152 5.78 -4.91 -0.01
C LEU A 152 4.74 -5.18 1.07
N CYS A 153 4.84 -6.29 1.81
CA CYS A 153 3.82 -6.69 2.77
C CYS A 153 3.60 -5.63 3.86
N ASN A 154 4.69 -5.02 4.34
CA ASN A 154 4.67 -4.01 5.39
C ASN A 154 4.46 -2.59 4.86
N ALA A 155 4.40 -2.40 3.55
CA ALA A 155 4.15 -1.08 2.98
C ALA A 155 2.92 -0.41 3.61
N ALA A 156 3.08 0.85 3.99
CA ALA A 156 2.00 1.65 4.54
C ALA A 156 1.03 2.03 3.41
N VAL A 157 -0.02 1.26 3.23
CA VAL A 157 -1.08 1.54 2.25
C VAL A 157 -2.35 1.92 3.00
N ALA A 158 -2.88 3.09 2.70
CA ALA A 158 -4.05 3.63 3.36
C ALA A 158 -5.30 2.79 3.11
N GLY A 159 -6.12 2.59 4.13
CA GLY A 159 -7.38 1.85 4.07
C GLY A 159 -8.38 2.37 5.10
N ILE A 160 -9.63 1.95 5.01
CA ILE A 160 -10.69 2.35 5.94
C ILE A 160 -10.56 1.56 7.24
N GLY A 161 -10.32 2.26 8.33
CA GLY A 161 -10.18 1.70 9.68
C GLY A 161 -8.84 0.99 9.93
N GLU A 162 -8.25 0.38 8.93
CA GLU A 162 -6.92 -0.25 8.95
C GLU A 162 -6.23 -0.15 7.58
N GLY A 163 -4.89 -0.26 7.55
CA GLY A 163 -4.13 -0.24 6.30
C GLY A 163 -4.44 -1.45 5.41
N ARG A 164 -4.34 -1.26 4.09
CA ARG A 164 -4.53 -2.29 3.07
C ARG A 164 -3.20 -2.94 2.67
N PHE A 165 -3.28 -4.04 1.94
CA PHE A 165 -2.14 -4.55 1.19
C PHE A 165 -1.80 -3.64 0.01
N HIS A 166 -0.53 -3.65 -0.38
CA HIS A 166 -0.12 -3.04 -1.64
C HIS A 166 -0.86 -3.71 -2.82
N PRO A 167 -1.42 -2.92 -3.76
CA PRO A 167 -2.23 -3.46 -4.87
C PRO A 167 -1.55 -4.56 -5.67
N GLY A 168 -0.22 -4.50 -5.80
CA GLY A 168 0.58 -5.53 -6.49
C GLY A 168 0.45 -6.92 -5.85
N ILE A 169 0.38 -7.00 -4.52
CA ILE A 169 0.20 -8.25 -3.78
C ILE A 169 -1.14 -8.88 -4.15
N LEU A 170 -2.20 -8.09 -4.08
CA LEU A 170 -3.55 -8.60 -4.34
C LEU A 170 -3.78 -8.98 -5.79
N LYS A 171 -3.20 -8.23 -6.73
CA LYS A 171 -3.25 -8.59 -8.17
C LYS A 171 -2.55 -9.92 -8.45
N GLN A 172 -1.37 -10.14 -7.86
CA GLN A 172 -0.66 -11.42 -8.01
C GLN A 172 -1.47 -12.56 -7.37
N PHE A 173 -2.03 -12.33 -6.18
CA PHE A 173 -2.91 -13.29 -5.53
C PHE A 173 -4.12 -13.67 -6.40
N ALA A 174 -4.85 -12.68 -6.93
CA ALA A 174 -6.03 -12.91 -7.77
C ALA A 174 -5.68 -13.64 -9.08
N LYS A 175 -4.50 -13.37 -9.65
CA LYS A 175 -4.00 -14.06 -10.83
C LYS A 175 -3.85 -15.57 -10.58
N GLU A 176 -3.31 -15.95 -9.44
CA GLU A 176 -3.10 -17.36 -9.09
C GLU A 176 -4.38 -18.04 -8.61
N LEU A 177 -5.13 -17.38 -7.73
CA LEU A 177 -6.43 -17.89 -7.28
C LEU A 177 -7.38 -18.12 -8.45
N GLY A 178 -7.39 -17.20 -9.42
CA GLY A 178 -8.26 -17.25 -10.60
C GLY A 178 -8.02 -18.45 -11.52
N VAL A 179 -6.82 -19.04 -11.54
CA VAL A 179 -6.49 -20.20 -12.38
C VAL A 179 -6.58 -21.54 -11.65
N GLN A 180 -6.80 -21.54 -10.33
CA GLN A 180 -6.91 -22.77 -9.54
C GLN A 180 -8.12 -23.62 -9.96
N LYS A 181 -7.97 -24.95 -9.85
CA LYS A 181 -9.07 -25.91 -10.01
C LYS A 181 -9.85 -26.03 -8.71
N GLY A 182 -11.17 -26.15 -8.82
CA GLY A 182 -12.04 -26.34 -7.64
C GLY A 182 -12.27 -25.10 -6.78
N LYS A 183 -12.04 -23.90 -7.36
CA LYS A 183 -12.38 -22.64 -6.70
C LYS A 183 -13.88 -22.50 -6.45
N GLU A 184 -14.23 -21.92 -5.34
CA GLU A 184 -15.61 -21.67 -4.91
C GLU A 184 -16.14 -20.34 -5.48
N GLY A 185 -17.44 -20.10 -5.38
CA GLY A 185 -18.03 -18.84 -5.79
C GLY A 185 -17.44 -17.61 -5.09
N ALA A 186 -17.08 -17.76 -3.80
CA ALA A 186 -16.42 -16.70 -3.04
C ALA A 186 -15.02 -16.35 -3.59
N ASP A 187 -14.27 -17.32 -4.11
CA ASP A 187 -12.95 -17.09 -4.72
C ASP A 187 -13.08 -16.30 -6.01
N ILE A 188 -14.07 -16.66 -6.81
CA ILE A 188 -14.37 -15.95 -8.07
C ILE A 188 -14.80 -14.51 -7.77
N ALA A 189 -15.67 -14.31 -6.79
CA ALA A 189 -16.12 -12.99 -6.38
C ALA A 189 -14.98 -12.11 -5.89
N LEU A 190 -14.08 -12.67 -5.06
CA LEU A 190 -12.90 -11.96 -4.58
C LEU A 190 -11.96 -11.58 -5.74
N CYS A 191 -11.72 -12.47 -6.70
CA CYS A 191 -10.92 -12.16 -7.88
C CYS A 191 -11.53 -10.99 -8.67
N TYR A 192 -12.85 -11.01 -8.91
CA TYR A 192 -13.52 -9.93 -9.61
C TYR A 192 -13.41 -8.59 -8.87
N GLU A 193 -13.58 -8.58 -7.54
CA GLU A 193 -13.40 -7.37 -6.73
C GLU A 193 -11.98 -6.84 -6.82
N ILE A 194 -10.96 -7.71 -6.73
CA ILE A 194 -9.56 -7.31 -6.84
C ILE A 194 -9.27 -6.68 -8.22
N TRP A 195 -9.73 -7.30 -9.30
CA TRP A 195 -9.51 -6.78 -10.64
C TRP A 195 -10.30 -5.49 -10.90
N ASN A 196 -11.56 -5.44 -10.49
CA ASN A 196 -12.43 -4.28 -10.69
C ASN A 196 -11.92 -3.04 -9.94
N ARG A 197 -11.32 -3.23 -8.76
CA ARG A 197 -10.76 -2.16 -7.93
C ARG A 197 -9.25 -1.98 -8.09
N ASP A 198 -8.66 -2.53 -9.12
CA ASP A 198 -7.22 -2.43 -9.38
C ASP A 198 -6.34 -2.85 -8.20
N GLY A 199 -6.77 -3.83 -7.40
CA GLY A 199 -6.09 -4.32 -6.19
C GLY A 199 -6.37 -3.49 -4.94
N GLU A 200 -7.24 -2.51 -4.97
CA GLU A 200 -7.57 -1.66 -3.82
C GLU A 200 -8.70 -2.28 -2.96
N ILE A 201 -8.39 -3.36 -2.28
CA ILE A 201 -9.33 -4.10 -1.44
C ILE A 201 -9.09 -3.80 0.04
N GLN A 202 -10.17 -3.58 0.78
CA GLN A 202 -10.10 -3.36 2.23
C GLN A 202 -9.75 -4.68 2.95
N MET A 203 -8.95 -4.58 4.00
CA MET A 203 -8.51 -5.73 4.78
C MET A 203 -9.69 -6.54 5.35
N ALA A 204 -10.77 -5.86 5.74
CA ALA A 204 -11.99 -6.51 6.24
C ALA A 204 -12.58 -7.52 5.25
N LEU A 205 -12.57 -7.22 3.94
CA LEU A 205 -13.06 -8.16 2.92
C LEU A 205 -12.18 -9.42 2.84
N LEU A 206 -10.85 -9.24 2.90
CA LEU A 206 -9.91 -10.37 2.89
C LEU A 206 -10.08 -11.26 4.12
N ARG A 207 -10.26 -10.65 5.29
CA ARG A 207 -10.52 -11.39 6.53
C ARG A 207 -11.83 -12.19 6.44
N ALA A 208 -12.92 -11.57 6.01
CA ALA A 208 -14.20 -12.25 5.84
C ALA A 208 -14.11 -13.41 4.83
N TRP A 209 -13.36 -13.24 3.75
CA TRP A 209 -13.12 -14.31 2.80
C TRP A 209 -12.30 -15.46 3.42
N LEU A 210 -11.24 -15.17 4.17
CA LEU A 210 -10.43 -16.18 4.87
C LEU A 210 -11.25 -16.92 5.94
N GLU A 211 -12.11 -16.23 6.69
CA GLU A 211 -13.07 -16.84 7.61
C GLU A 211 -14.00 -17.84 6.90
N GLY A 212 -14.50 -17.45 5.72
CA GLY A 212 -15.26 -18.35 4.85
C GLY A 212 -14.50 -19.60 4.42
N LYS A 213 -13.15 -19.56 4.41
CA LYS A 213 -12.28 -20.71 4.17
C LYS A 213 -11.99 -21.55 5.43
N GLY A 214 -12.63 -21.21 6.57
CA GLY A 214 -12.43 -21.89 7.85
C GLY A 214 -11.13 -21.50 8.54
N ILE A 215 -10.51 -20.41 8.15
CA ILE A 215 -9.37 -19.81 8.86
C ILE A 215 -9.97 -18.87 9.89
N SER A 216 -9.83 -19.22 11.17
CA SER A 216 -10.26 -18.37 12.28
C SER A 216 -9.04 -17.84 13.00
N TRP A 217 -9.07 -16.58 13.34
CA TRP A 217 -8.13 -15.94 14.24
C TRP A 217 -8.79 -15.76 15.61
N GLY A 218 -7.96 -15.78 16.65
CA GLY A 218 -8.40 -15.52 18.02
C GLY A 218 -8.89 -14.08 18.22
N THR A 219 -8.92 -13.64 19.47
CA THR A 219 -9.36 -12.27 19.86
C THR A 219 -8.48 -11.15 19.32
N ASP A 220 -7.23 -11.45 18.99
CA ASP A 220 -6.28 -10.46 18.48
C ASP A 220 -6.36 -10.36 16.95
N ARG A 221 -6.34 -9.14 16.43
CA ARG A 221 -6.31 -8.90 14.99
C ARG A 221 -4.98 -9.37 14.42
N MET A 222 -5.02 -10.32 13.49
CA MET A 222 -3.85 -10.73 12.71
C MET A 222 -3.21 -9.55 11.98
N GLY A 223 -1.90 -9.46 12.03
CA GLY A 223 -1.12 -8.52 11.25
C GLY A 223 -1.17 -8.82 9.74
N LYS A 224 -0.65 -7.90 8.93
CA LYS A 224 -0.60 -8.09 7.47
C LYS A 224 0.20 -9.33 7.08
N GLU A 225 1.32 -9.60 7.74
CA GLU A 225 2.16 -10.77 7.44
C GLU A 225 1.43 -12.09 7.68
N GLU A 226 0.66 -12.18 8.76
CA GLU A 226 -0.13 -13.36 9.08
C GLU A 226 -1.26 -13.57 8.05
N VAL A 227 -1.96 -12.50 7.66
CA VAL A 227 -2.97 -12.57 6.59
C VAL A 227 -2.33 -13.00 5.26
N PHE A 228 -1.14 -12.50 4.93
CA PHE A 228 -0.39 -12.92 3.76
C PHE A 228 -0.06 -14.42 3.79
N CYS A 229 0.44 -14.93 4.90
CA CYS A 229 0.71 -16.36 5.08
C CYS A 229 -0.55 -17.21 4.92
N CYS A 230 -1.70 -16.77 5.45
CA CYS A 230 -2.98 -17.47 5.26
C CYS A 230 -3.40 -17.50 3.78
N MET A 231 -3.22 -16.40 3.05
CA MET A 231 -3.51 -16.33 1.61
C MET A 231 -2.61 -17.28 0.82
N GLU A 232 -1.31 -17.35 1.15
CA GLU A 232 -0.36 -18.29 0.54
C GLU A 232 -0.78 -19.74 0.81
N GLU A 233 -1.19 -20.05 2.03
CA GLU A 233 -1.66 -21.39 2.38
C GLU A 233 -2.90 -21.82 1.57
N VAL A 234 -3.84 -20.90 1.33
CA VAL A 234 -5.01 -21.17 0.47
C VAL A 234 -4.57 -21.48 -0.95
N LEU A 235 -3.65 -20.69 -1.53
CA LEU A 235 -3.11 -20.95 -2.87
C LEU A 235 -2.42 -22.30 -2.94
N ARG A 236 -1.62 -22.66 -1.94
CA ARG A 236 -0.92 -23.94 -1.87
C ARG A 236 -1.88 -25.13 -1.78
N LYS A 237 -2.94 -25.04 -0.97
CA LYS A 237 -3.96 -26.11 -0.82
C LYS A 237 -4.76 -26.30 -2.11
N GLY A 238 -5.10 -25.22 -2.81
CA GLY A 238 -5.82 -25.31 -4.10
C GLY A 238 -5.01 -25.93 -5.22
N ASN A 239 -3.69 -25.80 -5.19
CA ASN A 239 -2.78 -26.42 -6.17
C ASN A 239 -2.56 -27.93 -5.92
N VAL A 240 -2.87 -28.44 -4.72
CA VAL A 240 -2.76 -29.87 -4.35
C VAL A 240 -4.11 -30.58 -4.50
N GLY A 241 -4.96 -30.19 -5.42
CA GLY A 241 -6.26 -30.78 -5.72
C GLY A 241 -6.18 -32.23 -6.18
N GLY A 242 -6.03 -33.17 -5.21
CA GLY A 242 -6.03 -34.61 -5.38
C GLY A 242 -5.81 -35.30 -4.05
N SER A 243 -6.90 -35.52 -3.31
CA SER A 243 -6.96 -36.48 -2.19
C SER A 243 -5.96 -36.32 -1.03
N ARG A 244 -6.38 -35.64 0.06
CA ARG A 244 -6.02 -36.11 1.41
C ARG A 244 -6.99 -35.56 2.46
N LYS A 245 -7.47 -36.48 3.29
CA LYS A 245 -8.35 -36.30 4.47
C LYS A 245 -7.72 -35.31 5.47
N ARG A 246 -8.58 -34.46 6.05
CA ARG A 246 -8.31 -33.60 7.21
C ARG A 246 -7.41 -34.26 8.25
N SER A 247 -6.34 -33.61 8.62
CA SER A 247 -5.77 -33.67 9.95
C SER A 247 -5.77 -32.27 10.52
N GLU A 248 -6.54 -32.05 11.56
CA GLU A 248 -6.53 -30.85 12.37
C GLU A 248 -5.12 -30.62 12.93
N LYS A 249 -4.49 -29.52 12.56
CA LYS A 249 -3.38 -28.96 13.30
C LYS A 249 -3.79 -27.59 13.80
N VAL A 250 -4.09 -27.53 15.08
CA VAL A 250 -4.16 -26.32 15.86
C VAL A 250 -2.72 -25.83 16.02
N ILE A 251 -2.42 -24.65 15.51
CA ILE A 251 -1.13 -24.00 15.75
C ILE A 251 -1.31 -23.18 17.03
N TYR A 252 -0.68 -23.63 18.10
CA TYR A 252 -0.46 -22.82 19.29
C TYR A 252 0.84 -22.06 19.07
N VAL A 253 0.78 -20.74 19.17
CA VAL A 253 1.96 -19.87 19.30
C VAL A 253 2.07 -19.54 20.79
N GLU A 254 3.16 -19.97 21.41
CA GLU A 254 3.58 -19.52 22.74
C GLU A 254 4.23 -18.14 22.66
#